data_2be33e68d2337fbff953f3a8456ec754
#
_entry.id   2be33e68d2337fbff953f3a8456ec754
#
_cell.length_a   1.000
_cell.length_b   1.000
_cell.length_c   1.000
_cell.angle_alpha   90.00
_cell.angle_beta   90.00
_cell.angle_gamma   90.00
#
_symmetry.space_group_name_H-M   'P 1'
#
loop_
_entity.id
_entity.type
_entity.pdbx_description
1 polymer ?
#
loop_
_entity_poly.entity_id
_entity_poly.type
_entity_poly.pdbx_seq_one_letter_code
_entity_poly.pdbx_strand_id
1 'polypeptide(L)'
;MPGGTRAAPRKRKAQARKRIPAIHAGADRPLGSGHWLPGVALGVTGARRYRLYRPPGLKAGERVPLVVMLHGCGQDANSFAASTRMNRIAARERFLVLYPEQERLANAQGCWNWFDTKSGRAYGEAALIMAAIDQVCLLYPVDRERIAVAGLSAGASMAALVATRHPARFKAVVMHSGIPPGTAHSTLTALGAMHGHRATAPSRAPRSSIATSWPPLLVIHGGGDSMVAASNGHAAAQVWADAAGAEARAARAVQRGKRYAMTVTDFKCKESTVATLVDIGRLGHAWSGGTAGEPYGDAQGPDASRMVWAFAARQFRA
;
A
#
# COMPACT_ATOMS: atom_id res chain seq x y z
N MET A 1 -15.47 73.94 15.63
CA MET A 1 -15.77 72.72 16.33
C MET A 1 -15.99 71.65 15.27
N PRO A 2 -14.97 70.75 14.88
CA PRO A 2 -15.24 69.62 14.01
C PRO A 2 -15.45 68.35 14.83
N GLY A 3 -16.60 67.72 14.60
CA GLY A 3 -16.97 66.45 15.21
C GLY A 3 -16.17 65.28 14.66
N GLY A 4 -15.50 64.54 15.56
CA GLY A 4 -14.79 63.33 15.26
C GLY A 4 -15.72 62.14 15.17
N THR A 5 -15.75 61.52 14.01
CA THR A 5 -16.43 60.22 13.82
C THR A 5 -15.48 59.07 14.25
N ARG A 6 -15.84 58.40 15.35
CA ARG A 6 -15.19 57.16 15.82
C ARG A 6 -15.52 56.01 14.89
N ALA A 7 -14.50 55.41 14.25
CA ALA A 7 -14.62 54.16 13.49
C ALA A 7 -14.77 52.95 14.45
N ALA A 8 -15.74 52.11 14.19
CA ALA A 8 -15.98 50.89 14.93
C ALA A 8 -14.94 49.80 14.59
N PRO A 9 -14.54 48.94 15.54
CA PRO A 9 -13.52 47.89 15.29
C PRO A 9 -14.08 46.77 14.42
N ARG A 10 -13.37 46.46 13.32
CA ARG A 10 -13.63 45.29 12.46
C ARG A 10 -13.38 44.00 13.25
N LYS A 11 -14.42 43.22 13.44
CA LYS A 11 -14.34 41.84 13.99
C LYS A 11 -13.55 40.97 13.02
N ARG A 12 -12.34 40.54 13.41
CA ARG A 12 -11.58 39.48 12.73
C ARG A 12 -12.34 38.14 12.87
N LYS A 13 -12.79 37.57 11.76
CA LYS A 13 -13.30 36.21 11.73
C LYS A 13 -12.14 35.27 12.07
N ALA A 14 -12.23 34.59 13.22
CA ALA A 14 -11.32 33.52 13.59
C ALA A 14 -11.51 32.38 12.60
N GLN A 15 -10.48 32.09 11.80
CA GLN A 15 -10.41 30.87 11.01
C GLN A 15 -10.37 29.66 11.97
N ALA A 16 -11.39 28.85 11.93
CA ALA A 16 -11.42 27.59 12.66
C ALA A 16 -10.27 26.70 12.17
N ARG A 17 -9.24 26.55 12.99
CA ARG A 17 -8.18 25.55 12.78
C ARG A 17 -8.85 24.17 12.82
N LYS A 18 -8.89 23.47 11.69
CA LYS A 18 -9.26 22.06 11.64
C LYS A 18 -8.37 21.31 12.63
N ARG A 19 -8.93 20.88 13.73
CA ARG A 19 -8.26 19.99 14.69
C ARG A 19 -7.94 18.68 13.97
N ILE A 20 -6.65 18.37 13.85
CA ILE A 20 -6.18 17.02 13.52
C ILE A 20 -6.73 16.12 14.62
N PRO A 21 -7.46 15.03 14.31
CA PRO A 21 -7.96 14.13 15.33
C PRO A 21 -6.78 13.61 16.16
N ALA A 22 -6.92 13.67 17.48
CA ALA A 22 -5.96 13.09 18.41
C ALA A 22 -5.84 11.59 18.10
N ILE A 23 -4.61 11.12 17.95
CA ILE A 23 -4.29 9.71 17.80
C ILE A 23 -4.79 9.01 19.06
N HIS A 24 -5.85 8.20 18.92
CA HIS A 24 -6.31 7.36 20.01
C HIS A 24 -5.21 6.33 20.33
N ALA A 25 -4.49 6.59 21.41
CA ALA A 25 -3.74 5.58 22.15
C ALA A 25 -4.79 4.70 22.86
N GLY A 26 -5.33 3.73 22.17
CA GLY A 26 -6.36 2.88 22.75
C GLY A 26 -6.88 1.85 21.76
N ALA A 27 -6.20 0.75 21.66
CA ALA A 27 -6.69 -0.61 21.54
C ALA A 27 -5.55 -1.51 21.04
N ASP A 28 -4.84 -2.10 21.94
CA ASP A 28 -3.79 -3.11 21.67
C ASP A 28 -4.34 -4.44 21.11
N ARG A 29 -5.53 -4.45 20.50
CA ARG A 29 -6.10 -5.68 19.95
C ARG A 29 -6.50 -5.51 18.49
N PRO A 30 -5.73 -6.14 17.58
CA PRO A 30 -6.15 -6.28 16.19
C PRO A 30 -7.44 -7.09 16.12
N LEU A 31 -8.32 -6.72 15.21
CA LEU A 31 -9.55 -7.44 14.93
C LEU A 31 -9.22 -8.84 14.38
N GLY A 32 -9.41 -9.87 15.19
CA GLY A 32 -9.20 -11.27 14.82
C GLY A 32 -8.76 -12.14 16.00
N SER A 33 -9.09 -13.43 15.98
CA SER A 33 -8.53 -14.43 16.88
C SER A 33 -7.09 -14.74 16.43
N GLY A 34 -6.10 -14.54 17.27
CA GLY A 34 -4.69 -14.78 16.94
C GLY A 34 -3.76 -13.98 17.80
N HIS A 35 -2.48 -14.02 17.48
CA HIS A 35 -1.43 -13.32 18.23
C HIS A 35 -0.99 -12.06 17.46
N TRP A 36 -0.84 -10.95 18.20
CA TRP A 36 -0.32 -9.67 17.72
C TRP A 36 1.02 -9.39 18.36
N LEU A 37 2.10 -9.64 17.63
CA LEU A 37 3.45 -9.75 18.15
C LEU A 37 4.28 -8.53 17.71
N PRO A 38 4.91 -7.80 18.66
CA PRO A 38 5.85 -6.76 18.31
C PRO A 38 7.19 -7.35 17.89
N GLY A 39 7.89 -6.63 17.02
CA GLY A 39 9.25 -6.97 16.65
C GLY A 39 10.02 -5.75 16.15
N VAL A 40 11.35 -5.90 16.12
CA VAL A 40 12.29 -4.91 15.59
C VAL A 40 13.30 -5.66 14.73
N ALA A 41 13.40 -5.31 13.48
CA ALA A 41 14.43 -5.80 12.58
C ALA A 41 15.59 -4.80 12.52
N LEU A 42 16.82 -5.31 12.55
CA LEU A 42 18.03 -4.54 12.40
C LEU A 42 18.57 -4.70 10.97
N GLY A 43 19.05 -3.63 10.40
CA GLY A 43 19.70 -3.61 9.09
C GLY A 43 20.81 -2.57 9.05
N VAL A 44 21.56 -2.53 7.97
CA VAL A 44 22.72 -1.63 7.79
C VAL A 44 22.31 -0.15 7.89
N THR A 45 21.08 0.19 7.51
CA THR A 45 20.57 1.58 7.51
C THR A 45 19.78 1.93 8.77
N GLY A 46 19.77 1.08 9.80
CA GLY A 46 19.09 1.32 11.07
C GLY A 46 18.19 0.17 11.51
N ALA A 47 17.07 0.51 12.15
CA ALA A 47 16.11 -0.45 12.68
C ALA A 47 14.73 -0.22 12.07
N ARG A 48 13.91 -1.26 12.04
CA ARG A 48 12.51 -1.18 11.57
C ARG A 48 11.61 -1.90 12.56
N ARG A 49 10.75 -1.16 13.25
CA ARG A 49 9.69 -1.74 14.07
C ARG A 49 8.64 -2.37 13.15
N TYR A 50 8.03 -3.43 13.64
CA TYR A 50 6.91 -4.07 12.98
C TYR A 50 5.95 -4.72 13.96
N ARG A 51 4.74 -5.03 13.48
CA ARG A 51 3.82 -5.95 14.11
C ARG A 51 3.63 -7.16 13.22
N LEU A 52 3.54 -8.33 13.84
CA LEU A 52 3.24 -9.58 13.15
C LEU A 52 1.93 -10.15 13.67
N TYR A 53 0.98 -10.35 12.78
CA TYR A 53 -0.19 -11.14 13.08
C TYR A 53 0.08 -12.61 12.76
N ARG A 54 -0.09 -13.46 13.76
CA ARG A 54 -0.02 -14.93 13.65
C ARG A 54 -1.41 -15.50 13.84
N PRO A 55 -2.01 -16.19 12.83
CA PRO A 55 -3.33 -16.80 12.97
C PRO A 55 -3.31 -17.91 14.04
N PRO A 56 -4.48 -18.23 14.63
CA PRO A 56 -4.58 -19.30 15.61
C PRO A 56 -4.42 -20.68 14.95
N GLY A 57 -4.06 -21.68 15.74
CA GLY A 57 -4.09 -23.08 15.34
C GLY A 57 -3.07 -23.51 14.28
N LEU A 58 -1.95 -22.77 14.12
CA LEU A 58 -0.84 -23.24 13.28
C LEU A 58 -0.18 -24.46 13.94
N LYS A 59 -0.04 -25.54 13.18
CA LYS A 59 0.57 -26.79 13.64
C LYS A 59 2.11 -26.66 13.67
N ALA A 60 2.76 -27.45 14.50
CA ALA A 60 4.22 -27.57 14.48
C ALA A 60 4.67 -28.07 13.10
N GLY A 61 5.69 -27.42 12.51
CA GLY A 61 6.22 -27.76 11.19
C GLY A 61 5.38 -27.26 9.99
N GLU A 62 4.18 -26.73 10.20
CA GLU A 62 3.36 -26.16 9.13
C GLU A 62 3.95 -24.82 8.65
N ARG A 63 4.32 -24.74 7.36
CA ARG A 63 4.74 -23.49 6.74
C ARG A 63 3.57 -22.83 6.04
N VAL A 64 3.39 -21.52 6.29
CA VAL A 64 2.25 -20.73 5.80
C VAL A 64 2.71 -19.51 5.01
N PRO A 65 1.87 -19.00 4.10
CA PRO A 65 2.18 -17.78 3.35
C PRO A 65 2.38 -16.56 4.26
N LEU A 66 3.10 -15.56 3.75
CA LEU A 66 3.28 -14.25 4.36
C LEU A 66 2.73 -13.16 3.45
N VAL A 67 1.90 -12.28 4.01
CA VAL A 67 1.48 -11.03 3.36
C VAL A 67 2.09 -9.87 4.13
N VAL A 68 2.89 -9.04 3.45
CA VAL A 68 3.48 -7.82 3.99
C VAL A 68 2.55 -6.66 3.69
N MET A 69 2.15 -5.89 4.71
CA MET A 69 1.18 -4.81 4.61
C MET A 69 1.84 -3.48 4.97
N LEU A 70 2.01 -2.57 4.00
CA LEU A 70 2.65 -1.26 4.18
C LEU A 70 1.59 -0.17 4.27
N HIS A 71 1.53 0.50 5.41
CA HIS A 71 0.52 1.52 5.73
C HIS A 71 0.68 2.81 4.92
N GLY A 72 -0.38 3.62 4.85
CA GLY A 72 -0.34 4.96 4.28
C GLY A 72 0.24 6.01 5.24
N CYS A 73 0.42 7.25 4.75
CA CYS A 73 0.86 8.38 5.56
C CYS A 73 -0.08 8.58 6.76
N GLY A 74 0.50 8.89 7.92
CA GLY A 74 -0.26 9.14 9.15
C GLY A 74 -0.80 7.90 9.85
N GLN A 75 -0.62 6.73 9.28
CA GLN A 75 -0.99 5.45 9.88
C GLN A 75 0.21 4.77 10.58
N ASP A 76 -0.07 3.72 11.32
CA ASP A 76 0.85 2.76 11.91
C ASP A 76 0.31 1.33 11.67
N ALA A 77 0.98 0.32 12.21
CA ALA A 77 0.56 -1.07 12.05
C ALA A 77 -0.83 -1.34 12.66
N ASN A 78 -1.14 -0.74 13.81
CA ASN A 78 -2.41 -0.95 14.51
C ASN A 78 -3.58 -0.37 13.71
N SER A 79 -3.49 0.91 13.35
CA SER A 79 -4.53 1.61 12.57
C SER A 79 -4.70 0.99 11.18
N PHE A 80 -3.61 0.57 10.53
CA PHE A 80 -3.71 -0.07 9.22
C PHE A 80 -4.32 -1.48 9.30
N ALA A 81 -3.96 -2.27 10.31
CA ALA A 81 -4.59 -3.57 10.55
C ALA A 81 -6.10 -3.44 10.85
N ALA A 82 -6.48 -2.43 11.65
CA ALA A 82 -7.88 -2.13 11.97
C ALA A 82 -8.66 -1.70 10.73
N SER A 83 -8.14 -0.75 9.95
CA SER A 83 -8.83 -0.23 8.76
C SER A 83 -8.97 -1.28 7.66
N THR A 84 -7.94 -2.11 7.42
CA THR A 84 -7.95 -3.12 6.36
C THR A 84 -8.67 -4.41 6.75
N ARG A 85 -8.74 -4.76 8.02
CA ARG A 85 -9.25 -6.05 8.53
C ARG A 85 -8.52 -7.26 7.95
N MET A 86 -7.28 -7.10 7.49
CA MET A 86 -6.52 -8.18 6.86
C MET A 86 -6.33 -9.36 7.82
N ASN A 87 -6.20 -9.11 9.12
CA ASN A 87 -6.05 -10.15 10.13
C ASN A 87 -7.25 -11.13 10.17
N ARG A 88 -8.47 -10.67 9.86
CA ARG A 88 -9.65 -11.55 9.76
C ARG A 88 -9.55 -12.51 8.56
N ILE A 89 -9.01 -12.02 7.46
CA ILE A 89 -8.76 -12.85 6.28
C ILE A 89 -7.65 -13.86 6.62
N ALA A 90 -6.57 -13.38 7.26
CA ALA A 90 -5.44 -14.21 7.67
C ALA A 90 -5.84 -15.31 8.66
N ALA A 91 -6.74 -15.03 9.61
CA ALA A 91 -7.27 -16.03 10.53
C ALA A 91 -7.98 -17.18 9.80
N ARG A 92 -8.81 -16.82 8.82
CA ARG A 92 -9.61 -17.80 8.04
C ARG A 92 -8.76 -18.58 7.05
N GLU A 93 -7.88 -17.90 6.35
CA GLU A 93 -7.09 -18.47 5.24
C GLU A 93 -5.71 -18.99 5.67
N ARG A 94 -5.36 -18.84 6.97
CA ARG A 94 -4.16 -19.41 7.61
C ARG A 94 -2.86 -18.87 7.01
N PHE A 95 -2.64 -17.55 7.04
CA PHE A 95 -1.38 -16.92 6.66
C PHE A 95 -0.91 -15.89 7.70
N LEU A 96 0.38 -15.58 7.71
CA LEU A 96 0.97 -14.53 8.54
C LEU A 96 0.81 -13.17 7.88
N VAL A 97 0.63 -12.12 8.68
CA VAL A 97 0.63 -10.74 8.16
C VAL A 97 1.69 -9.93 8.89
N LEU A 98 2.64 -9.39 8.13
CA LEU A 98 3.69 -8.51 8.63
C LEU A 98 3.33 -7.06 8.32
N TYR A 99 3.35 -6.21 9.35
CA TYR A 99 3.11 -4.78 9.26
C TYR A 99 4.36 -4.00 9.68
N PRO A 100 5.31 -3.72 8.77
CA PRO A 100 6.40 -2.79 9.05
C PRO A 100 5.85 -1.39 9.35
N GLU A 101 6.49 -0.66 10.27
CA GLU A 101 6.10 0.70 10.64
C GLU A 101 7.15 1.71 10.18
N GLN A 102 6.70 2.79 9.56
CA GLN A 102 7.59 3.90 9.22
C GLN A 102 7.91 4.73 10.46
N GLU A 103 9.19 5.03 10.64
CA GLU A 103 9.65 5.84 11.76
C GLU A 103 9.35 7.33 11.54
N ARG A 104 8.72 7.98 12.54
CA ARG A 104 8.43 9.42 12.50
C ARG A 104 9.69 10.28 12.46
N LEU A 105 10.82 9.77 12.95
CA LEU A 105 12.12 10.43 12.82
C LEU A 105 12.63 10.44 11.38
N ALA A 106 12.30 9.41 10.59
CA ALA A 106 12.64 9.36 9.18
C ALA A 106 11.69 10.23 8.31
N ASN A 107 10.43 10.34 8.73
CA ASN A 107 9.43 11.20 8.10
C ASN A 107 8.39 11.62 9.14
N ALA A 108 8.28 12.93 9.42
CA ALA A 108 7.40 13.45 10.48
C ALA A 108 5.91 13.09 10.29
N GLN A 109 5.47 12.88 9.05
CA GLN A 109 4.11 12.44 8.74
C GLN A 109 3.96 10.91 8.75
N GLY A 110 5.03 10.16 9.02
CA GLY A 110 5.03 8.70 8.94
C GLY A 110 4.83 8.17 7.51
N CYS A 111 5.15 8.96 6.50
CA CYS A 111 5.10 8.52 5.10
C CYS A 111 6.36 7.75 4.73
N TRP A 112 6.22 6.69 3.93
CA TRP A 112 7.36 6.04 3.29
C TRP A 112 8.01 6.98 2.29
N ASN A 113 9.36 7.09 2.33
CA ASN A 113 10.12 7.97 1.44
C ASN A 113 10.43 7.31 0.08
N TRP A 114 9.45 6.61 -0.50
CA TRP A 114 9.55 5.81 -1.73
C TRP A 114 10.13 6.58 -2.93
N PHE A 115 9.97 7.91 -2.96
CA PHE A 115 10.42 8.81 -4.03
C PHE A 115 11.89 9.23 -3.89
N ASP A 116 12.47 9.16 -2.68
CA ASP A 116 13.80 9.68 -2.41
C ASP A 116 14.90 8.67 -2.81
N THR A 117 14.94 8.41 -4.10
CA THR A 117 15.87 7.46 -4.72
C THR A 117 17.26 8.05 -4.94
N LYS A 118 17.36 9.38 -5.13
CA LYS A 118 18.64 10.06 -5.36
C LYS A 118 19.53 10.10 -4.12
N SER A 119 18.97 10.33 -2.94
CA SER A 119 19.72 10.28 -1.68
C SER A 119 19.97 8.83 -1.20
N GLY A 120 19.30 7.85 -1.79
CA GLY A 120 19.35 6.46 -1.36
C GLY A 120 18.39 6.12 -0.20
N ARG A 121 17.68 7.11 0.38
CA ARG A 121 16.76 6.89 1.52
C ARG A 121 15.66 5.87 1.19
N ALA A 122 15.06 5.98 0.01
CA ALA A 122 14.05 5.02 -0.46
C ALA A 122 14.59 3.58 -0.44
N TYR A 123 15.84 3.39 -0.85
CA TYR A 123 16.48 2.08 -0.87
C TYR A 123 16.87 1.59 0.52
N GLY A 124 17.28 2.49 1.41
CA GLY A 124 17.54 2.17 2.81
C GLY A 124 16.28 1.69 3.53
N GLU A 125 15.14 2.37 3.30
CA GLU A 125 13.84 1.93 3.85
C GLU A 125 13.39 0.58 3.26
N ALA A 126 13.57 0.38 1.96
CA ALA A 126 13.30 -0.91 1.32
C ALA A 126 14.15 -2.03 1.93
N ALA A 127 15.44 -1.79 2.19
CA ALA A 127 16.33 -2.75 2.82
C ALA A 127 15.89 -3.10 4.26
N LEU A 128 15.40 -2.13 5.04
CA LEU A 128 14.85 -2.38 6.38
C LEU A 128 13.55 -3.19 6.34
N ILE A 129 12.70 -2.99 5.32
CA ILE A 129 11.52 -3.84 5.11
C ILE A 129 11.96 -5.28 4.80
N MET A 130 12.98 -5.45 3.94
CA MET A 130 13.52 -6.77 3.64
C MET A 130 14.12 -7.44 4.87
N ALA A 131 14.85 -6.70 5.73
CA ALA A 131 15.37 -7.22 6.98
C ALA A 131 14.26 -7.71 7.93
N ALA A 132 13.12 -6.98 7.97
CA ALA A 132 11.95 -7.42 8.75
C ALA A 132 11.33 -8.71 8.19
N ILE A 133 11.24 -8.84 6.86
CA ILE A 133 10.77 -10.07 6.20
C ILE A 133 11.72 -11.23 6.51
N ASP A 134 13.03 -11.03 6.40
CA ASP A 134 14.04 -12.06 6.65
C ASP A 134 14.02 -12.54 8.11
N GLN A 135 13.90 -11.59 9.05
CA GLN A 135 13.75 -11.93 10.47
C GLN A 135 12.49 -12.75 10.74
N VAL A 136 11.35 -12.36 10.16
CA VAL A 136 10.10 -13.11 10.32
C VAL A 136 10.20 -14.49 9.67
N CYS A 137 10.86 -14.62 8.53
CA CYS A 137 11.12 -15.90 7.88
C CYS A 137 12.08 -16.82 8.67
N LEU A 138 12.89 -16.23 9.54
CA LEU A 138 13.79 -16.99 10.44
C LEU A 138 13.06 -17.47 11.71
N LEU A 139 12.24 -16.58 12.29
CA LEU A 139 11.63 -16.82 13.61
C LEU A 139 10.26 -17.51 13.56
N TYR A 140 9.58 -17.47 12.41
CA TYR A 140 8.22 -17.98 12.25
C TYR A 140 8.11 -18.93 11.06
N PRO A 141 7.09 -19.79 11.01
CA PRO A 141 6.95 -20.83 9.98
C PRO A 141 6.46 -20.26 8.64
N VAL A 142 7.20 -19.32 8.07
CA VAL A 142 6.92 -18.74 6.76
C VAL A 142 7.32 -19.71 5.66
N ASP A 143 6.44 -19.88 4.68
CA ASP A 143 6.82 -20.42 3.38
C ASP A 143 7.44 -19.31 2.53
N ARG A 144 8.75 -19.39 2.33
CA ARG A 144 9.53 -18.37 1.62
C ARG A 144 9.18 -18.23 0.14
N GLU A 145 8.57 -19.27 -0.44
CA GLU A 145 8.07 -19.26 -1.82
C GLU A 145 6.67 -18.65 -1.95
N ARG A 146 6.03 -18.30 -0.83
CA ARG A 146 4.68 -17.74 -0.80
C ARG A 146 4.63 -16.43 -0.04
N ILE A 147 5.36 -15.42 -0.53
CA ILE A 147 5.39 -14.06 0.04
C ILE A 147 4.76 -13.08 -0.94
N ALA A 148 3.83 -12.25 -0.46
CA ALA A 148 3.25 -11.14 -1.19
C ALA A 148 3.42 -9.83 -0.42
N VAL A 149 3.45 -8.71 -1.13
CA VAL A 149 3.50 -7.37 -0.54
C VAL A 149 2.34 -6.51 -1.06
N ALA A 150 1.71 -5.80 -0.15
CA ALA A 150 0.60 -4.90 -0.44
C ALA A 150 0.74 -3.60 0.35
N GLY A 151 0.19 -2.50 -0.13
CA GLY A 151 0.21 -1.25 0.61
C GLY A 151 -0.85 -0.27 0.16
N LEU A 152 -1.03 0.79 0.96
CA LEU A 152 -1.92 1.91 0.70
C LEU A 152 -1.10 3.18 0.46
N SER A 153 -1.44 3.98 -0.56
CA SER A 153 -0.85 5.31 -0.78
C SER A 153 0.69 5.26 -0.86
N ALA A 154 1.42 5.98 -0.02
CA ALA A 154 2.87 5.89 0.08
C ALA A 154 3.37 4.45 0.34
N GLY A 155 2.61 3.66 1.12
CA GLY A 155 2.90 2.23 1.34
C GLY A 155 2.75 1.39 0.07
N ALA A 156 1.80 1.72 -0.81
CA ALA A 156 1.65 1.06 -2.11
C ALA A 156 2.83 1.35 -3.04
N SER A 157 3.28 2.61 -3.06
CA SER A 157 4.45 3.02 -3.85
C SER A 157 5.74 2.36 -3.32
N MET A 158 5.88 2.24 -1.98
CA MET A 158 6.99 1.53 -1.36
C MET A 158 6.90 0.02 -1.64
N ALA A 159 5.71 -0.59 -1.64
CA ALA A 159 5.52 -2.01 -2.00
C ALA A 159 6.01 -2.30 -3.43
N ALA A 160 5.66 -1.43 -4.37
CA ALA A 160 6.14 -1.53 -5.75
C ALA A 160 7.67 -1.37 -5.85
N LEU A 161 8.25 -0.41 -5.12
CA LEU A 161 9.70 -0.21 -5.08
C LEU A 161 10.43 -1.45 -4.53
N VAL A 162 9.99 -1.99 -3.40
CA VAL A 162 10.58 -3.18 -2.78
C VAL A 162 10.50 -4.38 -3.74
N ALA A 163 9.34 -4.58 -4.37
CA ALA A 163 9.14 -5.73 -5.26
C ALA A 163 9.94 -5.63 -6.56
N THR A 164 10.09 -4.44 -7.15
CA THR A 164 10.90 -4.25 -8.36
C THR A 164 12.39 -4.37 -8.09
N ARG A 165 12.83 -4.09 -6.86
CA ARG A 165 14.24 -4.27 -6.46
C ARG A 165 14.57 -5.70 -6.02
N HIS A 166 13.60 -6.42 -5.50
CA HIS A 166 13.76 -7.78 -4.98
C HIS A 166 12.72 -8.73 -5.60
N PRO A 167 12.64 -8.81 -6.96
CA PRO A 167 11.54 -9.50 -7.64
C PRO A 167 11.43 -10.98 -7.28
N ALA A 168 12.54 -11.66 -7.03
CA ALA A 168 12.55 -13.08 -6.66
C ALA A 168 11.96 -13.37 -5.28
N ARG A 169 11.76 -12.33 -4.44
CA ARG A 169 11.24 -12.51 -3.08
C ARG A 169 9.71 -12.51 -3.01
N PHE A 170 9.04 -12.05 -4.03
CA PHE A 170 7.59 -11.85 -4.02
C PHE A 170 6.92 -12.59 -5.17
N LYS A 171 5.84 -13.27 -4.85
CA LYS A 171 4.96 -13.89 -5.87
C LYS A 171 3.84 -12.96 -6.33
N ALA A 172 3.54 -11.90 -5.56
CA ALA A 172 2.52 -10.92 -5.90
C ALA A 172 2.79 -9.56 -5.26
N VAL A 173 2.39 -8.50 -5.96
CA VAL A 173 2.43 -7.11 -5.49
C VAL A 173 1.03 -6.52 -5.59
N VAL A 174 0.62 -5.76 -4.58
CA VAL A 174 -0.66 -5.03 -4.62
C VAL A 174 -0.43 -3.56 -4.27
N MET A 175 -0.82 -2.68 -5.18
CA MET A 175 -0.85 -1.24 -4.99
C MET A 175 -2.29 -0.76 -4.81
N HIS A 176 -2.61 -0.17 -3.65
CA HIS A 176 -3.90 0.51 -3.45
C HIS A 176 -3.66 2.02 -3.36
N SER A 177 -4.22 2.79 -4.30
CA SER A 177 -4.11 4.26 -4.36
C SER A 177 -2.66 4.78 -4.28
N GLY A 178 -1.73 4.09 -4.94
CA GLY A 178 -0.30 4.43 -4.96
C GLY A 178 0.14 5.11 -6.24
N ILE A 179 1.39 5.54 -6.25
CA ILE A 179 2.10 6.15 -7.37
C ILE A 179 3.15 5.16 -7.87
N PRO A 180 3.26 4.91 -9.19
CA PRO A 180 4.22 3.94 -9.72
C PRO A 180 5.67 4.37 -9.48
N PRO A 181 6.61 3.41 -9.35
CA PRO A 181 8.03 3.71 -9.18
C PRO A 181 8.58 4.46 -10.41
N GLY A 182 9.59 5.30 -10.18
CA GLY A 182 10.25 6.09 -11.24
C GLY A 182 9.56 7.42 -11.57
N THR A 183 8.36 7.71 -11.01
CA THR A 183 7.60 8.94 -11.29
C THR A 183 8.12 10.15 -10.54
N ALA A 184 8.77 9.96 -9.41
CA ALA A 184 9.24 11.03 -8.54
C ALA A 184 10.63 10.72 -7.95
N HIS A 185 11.41 11.80 -7.72
CA HIS A 185 12.77 11.73 -7.19
C HIS A 185 13.03 12.75 -6.08
N SER A 186 12.01 13.49 -5.66
CA SER A 186 12.04 14.46 -4.58
C SER A 186 10.63 14.68 -4.04
N THR A 187 10.49 15.32 -2.87
CA THR A 187 9.19 15.68 -2.30
C THR A 187 8.34 16.50 -3.26
N LEU A 188 8.94 17.51 -3.92
CA LEU A 188 8.22 18.35 -4.88
C LEU A 188 7.69 17.54 -6.07
N THR A 189 8.51 16.66 -6.62
CA THR A 189 8.10 15.82 -7.76
C THR A 189 7.09 14.76 -7.34
N ALA A 190 7.14 14.29 -6.08
CA ALA A 190 6.13 13.39 -5.52
C ALA A 190 4.76 14.06 -5.40
N LEU A 191 4.73 15.33 -4.93
CA LEU A 191 3.49 16.12 -4.90
C LEU A 191 2.91 16.32 -6.30
N GLY A 192 3.74 16.67 -7.30
CA GLY A 192 3.28 16.77 -8.69
C GLY A 192 2.73 15.44 -9.23
N ALA A 193 3.39 14.32 -8.93
CA ALA A 193 2.93 13.00 -9.32
C ALA A 193 1.60 12.61 -8.64
N MET A 194 1.38 12.97 -7.38
CA MET A 194 0.09 12.78 -6.69
C MET A 194 -1.06 13.38 -7.49
N HIS A 195 -0.87 14.55 -8.06
CA HIS A 195 -1.89 15.23 -8.87
C HIS A 195 -1.95 14.80 -10.34
N GLY A 196 -1.19 13.76 -10.72
CA GLY A 196 -1.18 13.25 -12.08
C GLY A 196 -0.47 14.14 -13.11
N HIS A 197 0.28 15.17 -12.65
CA HIS A 197 0.94 16.13 -13.55
C HIS A 197 2.24 15.63 -14.18
N ARG A 198 2.69 14.42 -13.86
CA ARG A 198 3.87 13.81 -14.49
C ARG A 198 3.50 12.53 -15.22
N ALA A 199 3.87 12.51 -16.50
CA ALA A 199 3.95 11.25 -17.22
C ALA A 199 4.98 10.35 -16.53
N THR A 200 4.64 9.09 -16.34
CA THR A 200 5.62 8.06 -15.98
C THR A 200 6.68 8.06 -17.05
N ALA A 201 7.92 8.42 -16.70
CA ALA A 201 9.03 8.07 -17.56
C ALA A 201 9.01 6.54 -17.67
N PRO A 202 9.07 5.96 -18.89
CA PRO A 202 9.15 4.52 -19.02
C PRO A 202 10.32 4.07 -18.15
N SER A 203 10.01 3.29 -17.13
CA SER A 203 11.06 2.67 -16.31
C SER A 203 11.81 1.75 -17.26
N ARG A 204 12.92 2.21 -17.78
CA ARG A 204 13.86 1.36 -18.44
C ARG A 204 14.36 0.41 -17.35
N ALA A 205 13.68 -0.73 -17.22
CA ALA A 205 14.21 -1.84 -16.43
C ALA A 205 15.68 -1.96 -16.81
N PRO A 206 16.61 -2.06 -15.84
CA PRO A 206 17.99 -2.38 -16.21
C PRO A 206 17.89 -3.61 -17.10
N ARG A 207 18.36 -3.52 -18.33
CA ARG A 207 18.55 -4.68 -19.20
C ARG A 207 19.67 -5.51 -18.59
N SER A 208 19.38 -6.10 -17.44
CA SER A 208 20.17 -7.22 -16.94
C SER A 208 19.90 -8.38 -17.89
N SER A 209 20.95 -8.96 -18.37
CA SER A 209 20.96 -10.09 -19.30
C SER A 209 20.29 -11.37 -18.74
N ILE A 210 19.77 -11.32 -17.52
CA ILE A 210 18.87 -12.29 -16.89
C ILE A 210 17.58 -11.55 -16.64
N ALA A 211 16.58 -11.76 -17.49
CA ALA A 211 15.25 -11.18 -17.39
C ALA A 211 14.52 -11.75 -16.17
N THR A 212 14.80 -11.21 -14.98
CA THR A 212 13.94 -11.42 -13.82
C THR A 212 12.67 -10.61 -14.07
N SER A 213 11.60 -11.29 -14.45
CA SER A 213 10.28 -10.67 -14.57
C SER A 213 9.83 -10.16 -13.20
N TRP A 214 9.25 -8.97 -13.17
CA TRP A 214 8.63 -8.47 -11.95
C TRP A 214 7.46 -9.38 -11.54
N PRO A 215 7.20 -9.54 -10.23
CA PRO A 215 6.05 -10.30 -9.78
C PRO A 215 4.74 -9.65 -10.28
N PRO A 216 3.70 -10.45 -10.56
CA PRO A 216 2.42 -9.91 -11.03
C PRO A 216 1.85 -8.84 -10.10
N LEU A 217 1.24 -7.80 -10.68
CA LEU A 217 0.71 -6.63 -9.99
C LEU A 217 -0.82 -6.62 -9.97
N LEU A 218 -1.41 -6.35 -8.80
CA LEU A 218 -2.79 -5.90 -8.68
C LEU A 218 -2.79 -4.42 -8.30
N VAL A 219 -3.41 -3.57 -9.11
CA VAL A 219 -3.67 -2.17 -8.78
C VAL A 219 -5.13 -2.03 -8.39
N ILE A 220 -5.40 -1.37 -7.27
CA ILE A 220 -6.74 -0.97 -6.83
C ILE A 220 -6.71 0.55 -6.67
N HIS A 221 -7.59 1.27 -7.38
CA HIS A 221 -7.63 2.73 -7.30
C HIS A 221 -9.07 3.26 -7.31
N GLY A 222 -9.28 4.36 -6.62
CA GLY A 222 -10.57 5.03 -6.57
C GLY A 222 -10.69 6.12 -7.65
N GLY A 223 -11.76 6.11 -8.43
CA GLY A 223 -12.04 7.17 -9.39
C GLY A 223 -12.34 8.53 -8.74
N GLY A 224 -12.79 8.52 -7.47
CA GLY A 224 -13.02 9.72 -6.65
C GLY A 224 -11.85 10.10 -5.75
N ASP A 225 -10.66 9.53 -5.95
CA ASP A 225 -9.48 9.83 -5.15
C ASP A 225 -8.95 11.23 -5.45
N SER A 226 -9.14 12.16 -4.49
CA SER A 226 -8.72 13.55 -4.59
C SER A 226 -7.30 13.80 -4.05
N MET A 227 -6.66 12.81 -3.43
CA MET A 227 -5.29 12.92 -2.91
C MET A 227 -4.26 12.37 -3.89
N VAL A 228 -4.54 11.22 -4.47
CA VAL A 228 -3.71 10.59 -5.50
C VAL A 228 -4.58 10.35 -6.73
N ALA A 229 -4.31 11.10 -7.80
CA ALA A 229 -5.10 11.03 -9.02
C ALA A 229 -5.20 9.60 -9.56
N ALA A 230 -6.40 9.18 -9.99
CA ALA A 230 -6.69 7.84 -10.51
C ALA A 230 -5.77 7.45 -11.69
N SER A 231 -5.27 8.44 -12.44
CA SER A 231 -4.28 8.22 -13.51
C SER A 231 -3.00 7.53 -13.05
N ASN A 232 -2.65 7.64 -11.75
CA ASN A 232 -1.50 6.91 -11.19
C ASN A 232 -1.75 5.39 -11.14
N GLY A 233 -2.99 4.96 -10.92
CA GLY A 233 -3.35 3.54 -10.99
C GLY A 233 -3.16 2.97 -12.39
N HIS A 234 -3.66 3.67 -13.41
CA HIS A 234 -3.46 3.31 -14.82
C HIS A 234 -1.97 3.28 -15.18
N ALA A 235 -1.22 4.32 -14.77
CA ALA A 235 0.21 4.40 -15.00
C ALA A 235 0.98 3.24 -14.35
N ALA A 236 0.60 2.81 -13.13
CA ALA A 236 1.23 1.68 -12.46
C ALA A 236 1.02 0.37 -13.25
N ALA A 237 -0.21 0.10 -13.69
CA ALA A 237 -0.50 -1.08 -14.50
C ALA A 237 0.24 -1.04 -15.86
N GLN A 238 0.32 0.14 -16.49
CA GLN A 238 1.03 0.32 -17.77
C GLN A 238 2.54 0.09 -17.63
N VAL A 239 3.17 0.59 -16.55
CA VAL A 239 4.61 0.36 -16.27
C VAL A 239 4.93 -1.14 -16.19
N TRP A 240 4.06 -1.94 -15.56
CA TRP A 240 4.22 -3.40 -15.52
C TRP A 240 3.99 -4.06 -16.88
N ALA A 241 2.97 -3.58 -17.61
CA ALA A 241 2.68 -4.05 -18.96
C ALA A 241 3.87 -3.81 -19.90
N ASP A 242 4.41 -2.59 -19.90
CA ASP A 242 5.54 -2.20 -20.75
C ASP A 242 6.79 -3.03 -20.44
N ALA A 243 7.06 -3.26 -19.14
CA ALA A 243 8.20 -4.07 -18.70
C ALA A 243 8.13 -5.53 -19.18
N ALA A 244 6.92 -6.06 -19.36
CA ALA A 244 6.68 -7.45 -19.76
C ALA A 244 6.26 -7.61 -21.24
N GLY A 245 6.11 -6.51 -22.00
CA GLY A 245 5.56 -6.55 -23.36
C GLY A 245 4.11 -7.04 -23.38
N ALA A 246 3.32 -6.63 -22.38
CA ALA A 246 1.93 -7.06 -22.22
C ALA A 246 0.94 -6.02 -22.76
N GLU A 247 -0.22 -6.49 -23.17
CA GLU A 247 -1.30 -5.67 -23.73
C GLU A 247 -2.53 -5.68 -22.81
N ALA A 248 -3.24 -4.55 -22.76
CA ALA A 248 -4.50 -4.46 -22.06
C ALA A 248 -5.58 -5.28 -22.77
N ARG A 249 -6.33 -6.05 -22.02
CA ARG A 249 -7.54 -6.73 -22.50
C ARG A 249 -8.76 -5.84 -22.29
N ALA A 250 -9.87 -6.18 -22.95
CA ALA A 250 -11.13 -5.45 -22.81
C ALA A 250 -11.51 -5.35 -21.32
N ALA A 251 -11.81 -4.12 -20.90
CA ALA A 251 -12.25 -3.84 -19.55
C ALA A 251 -13.62 -4.46 -19.28
N ARG A 252 -13.83 -5.02 -18.09
CA ARG A 252 -15.10 -5.61 -17.68
C ARG A 252 -15.67 -4.90 -16.46
N ALA A 253 -16.93 -4.51 -16.52
CA ALA A 253 -17.64 -3.97 -15.38
C ALA A 253 -18.02 -5.10 -14.41
N VAL A 254 -17.86 -4.83 -13.11
CA VAL A 254 -18.18 -5.78 -12.05
C VAL A 254 -18.97 -5.06 -10.96
N GLN A 255 -20.15 -5.59 -10.62
CA GLN A 255 -20.98 -5.12 -9.51
C GLN A 255 -21.15 -6.25 -8.49
N ARG A 256 -20.85 -5.96 -7.23
CA ARG A 256 -21.00 -6.93 -6.13
C ARG A 256 -21.99 -6.42 -5.09
N GLY A 257 -23.23 -6.82 -5.23
CA GLY A 257 -24.32 -6.38 -4.34
C GLY A 257 -24.46 -4.85 -4.34
N LYS A 258 -24.53 -4.24 -3.16
CA LYS A 258 -24.69 -2.78 -2.98
C LYS A 258 -23.35 -2.02 -2.93
N ARG A 259 -22.21 -2.69 -3.12
CA ARG A 259 -20.89 -2.03 -3.10
C ARG A 259 -20.68 -1.20 -4.35
N TYR A 260 -19.70 -0.30 -4.31
CA TYR A 260 -19.35 0.50 -5.49
C TYR A 260 -19.05 -0.39 -6.68
N ALA A 261 -19.54 0.02 -7.85
CA ALA A 261 -19.18 -0.60 -9.11
C ALA A 261 -17.68 -0.43 -9.38
N MET A 262 -17.08 -1.42 -10.01
CA MET A 262 -15.68 -1.39 -10.40
C MET A 262 -15.51 -1.86 -11.84
N THR A 263 -14.47 -1.36 -12.49
CA THR A 263 -13.99 -1.83 -13.78
C THR A 263 -12.68 -2.59 -13.57
N VAL A 264 -12.55 -3.73 -14.22
CA VAL A 264 -11.35 -4.58 -14.12
C VAL A 264 -10.73 -4.73 -15.50
N THR A 265 -9.46 -4.38 -15.62
CA THR A 265 -8.66 -4.51 -16.84
C THR A 265 -7.46 -5.40 -16.55
N ASP A 266 -7.31 -6.49 -17.26
CA ASP A 266 -6.14 -7.36 -17.19
C ASP A 266 -5.15 -7.00 -18.30
N PHE A 267 -3.86 -6.96 -17.97
CA PHE A 267 -2.76 -6.78 -18.90
C PHE A 267 -2.05 -8.13 -19.06
N LYS A 268 -2.01 -8.64 -20.28
CA LYS A 268 -1.50 -9.98 -20.58
C LYS A 268 -0.35 -9.96 -21.56
N CYS A 269 0.67 -10.77 -21.24
CA CYS A 269 1.68 -11.21 -22.18
C CYS A 269 1.42 -12.69 -22.46
N LYS A 270 1.04 -13.04 -23.69
CA LYS A 270 0.53 -14.38 -24.03
C LYS A 270 -0.64 -14.74 -23.10
N GLU A 271 -0.55 -15.89 -22.43
CA GLU A 271 -1.59 -16.34 -21.47
C GLU A 271 -1.38 -15.82 -20.04
N SER A 272 -0.22 -15.23 -19.75
CA SER A 272 0.13 -14.78 -18.40
C SER A 272 -0.41 -13.37 -18.13
N THR A 273 -1.12 -13.18 -17.04
CA THR A 273 -1.55 -11.87 -16.55
C THR A 273 -0.43 -11.25 -15.73
N VAL A 274 0.16 -10.15 -16.21
CA VAL A 274 1.27 -9.45 -15.55
C VAL A 274 0.78 -8.32 -14.65
N ALA A 275 -0.36 -7.71 -14.99
CA ALA A 275 -1.01 -6.72 -14.16
C ALA A 275 -2.53 -6.82 -14.27
N THR A 276 -3.23 -6.47 -13.19
CA THR A 276 -4.68 -6.28 -13.17
C THR A 276 -4.97 -4.92 -12.53
N LEU A 277 -5.70 -4.06 -13.24
CA LEU A 277 -6.20 -2.79 -12.74
C LEU A 277 -7.66 -2.93 -12.32
N VAL A 278 -7.96 -2.50 -11.10
CA VAL A 278 -9.32 -2.40 -10.55
C VAL A 278 -9.61 -0.95 -10.26
N ASP A 279 -10.41 -0.32 -11.13
CA ASP A 279 -10.92 1.04 -10.94
C ASP A 279 -12.26 1.00 -10.22
N ILE A 280 -12.38 1.72 -9.09
CA ILE A 280 -13.59 1.78 -8.28
C ILE A 280 -14.15 3.20 -8.34
N GLY A 281 -15.17 3.43 -9.17
CA GLY A 281 -15.58 4.76 -9.60
C GLY A 281 -15.90 5.76 -8.47
N ARG A 282 -16.50 5.33 -7.37
CA ARG A 282 -16.92 6.21 -6.25
C ARG A 282 -15.97 6.21 -5.05
N LEU A 283 -14.93 5.39 -5.08
CA LEU A 283 -13.98 5.28 -3.98
C LEU A 283 -13.08 6.52 -3.95
N GLY A 284 -12.95 7.13 -2.76
CA GLY A 284 -11.97 8.17 -2.45
C GLY A 284 -10.60 7.58 -2.09
N HIS A 285 -9.74 8.41 -1.45
CA HIS A 285 -8.42 7.96 -0.96
C HIS A 285 -8.57 7.12 0.31
N ALA A 286 -9.02 5.87 0.18
CA ALA A 286 -9.31 4.99 1.30
C ALA A 286 -9.16 3.52 0.90
N TRP A 287 -8.88 2.65 1.88
CA TRP A 287 -8.88 1.19 1.68
C TRP A 287 -10.28 0.71 1.38
N SER A 288 -10.49 0.19 0.19
CA SER A 288 -11.79 -0.26 -0.30
C SER A 288 -12.32 -1.43 0.54
N GLY A 289 -13.56 -1.34 0.97
CA GLY A 289 -14.17 -2.33 1.87
C GLY A 289 -13.58 -2.32 3.28
N GLY A 290 -12.88 -1.25 3.66
CA GLY A 290 -12.30 -1.06 4.99
C GLY A 290 -13.32 -0.93 6.11
N THR A 291 -12.84 -0.80 7.35
CA THR A 291 -13.68 -0.61 8.53
C THR A 291 -14.30 0.78 8.52
N ALA A 292 -15.62 0.86 8.69
CA ALA A 292 -16.30 2.15 8.85
C ALA A 292 -15.80 2.87 10.11
N GLY A 293 -15.54 4.17 10.00
CA GLY A 293 -15.05 5.00 11.10
C GLY A 293 -13.53 4.96 11.32
N GLU A 294 -12.83 4.00 10.74
CA GLU A 294 -11.37 3.99 10.77
C GLU A 294 -10.79 4.96 9.72
N PRO A 295 -9.70 5.68 10.04
CA PRO A 295 -9.02 6.52 9.08
C PRO A 295 -8.64 5.75 7.81
N TYR A 296 -8.91 6.33 6.65
CA TYR A 296 -8.65 5.71 5.36
C TYR A 296 -9.34 4.35 5.15
N GLY A 297 -10.51 4.14 5.76
CA GLY A 297 -11.38 2.99 5.50
C GLY A 297 -12.68 3.40 4.83
N ASP A 298 -13.07 2.76 3.73
CA ASP A 298 -14.36 2.95 3.07
C ASP A 298 -15.12 1.63 3.00
N ALA A 299 -16.14 1.49 3.88
CA ALA A 299 -16.92 0.26 4.00
C ALA A 299 -17.84 -0.01 2.78
N GLN A 300 -18.10 0.99 1.94
CA GLN A 300 -18.99 0.85 0.78
C GLN A 300 -18.24 0.29 -0.47
N GLY A 301 -16.93 0.38 -0.49
CA GLY A 301 -16.13 -0.18 -1.56
C GLY A 301 -16.12 -1.73 -1.56
N PRO A 302 -15.77 -2.36 -2.69
CA PRO A 302 -15.45 -3.79 -2.74
C PRO A 302 -14.33 -4.15 -1.74
N ASP A 303 -14.35 -5.37 -1.19
CA ASP A 303 -13.41 -5.80 -0.15
C ASP A 303 -11.99 -5.99 -0.71
N ALA A 304 -11.14 -4.97 -0.60
CA ALA A 304 -9.76 -4.98 -1.07
C ALA A 304 -8.91 -6.05 -0.37
N SER A 305 -9.14 -6.30 0.92
CA SER A 305 -8.37 -7.35 1.63
C SER A 305 -8.64 -8.75 1.08
N ARG A 306 -9.89 -9.03 0.70
CA ARG A 306 -10.21 -10.28 -0.03
C ARG A 306 -9.59 -10.30 -1.43
N MET A 307 -9.56 -9.15 -2.12
CA MET A 307 -8.92 -9.07 -3.45
C MET A 307 -7.42 -9.30 -3.35
N VAL A 308 -6.74 -8.69 -2.38
CA VAL A 308 -5.31 -8.92 -2.08
C VAL A 308 -5.04 -10.41 -1.88
N TRP A 309 -5.78 -11.05 -0.97
CA TRP A 309 -5.58 -12.47 -0.69
C TRP A 309 -5.89 -13.35 -1.90
N ALA A 310 -7.03 -13.13 -2.56
CA ALA A 310 -7.41 -13.94 -3.73
C ALA A 310 -6.40 -13.81 -4.88
N PHE A 311 -5.81 -12.61 -5.05
CA PHE A 311 -4.76 -12.40 -6.02
C PHE A 311 -3.47 -13.13 -5.62
N ALA A 312 -2.98 -12.91 -4.41
CA ALA A 312 -1.77 -13.56 -3.90
C ALA A 312 -1.89 -15.09 -3.91
N ALA A 313 -3.01 -15.64 -3.43
CA ALA A 313 -3.24 -17.07 -3.37
C ALA A 313 -3.25 -17.74 -4.76
N ARG A 314 -3.63 -17.04 -5.83
CA ARG A 314 -3.48 -17.54 -7.21
C ARG A 314 -2.02 -17.64 -7.60
N GLN A 315 -1.22 -16.60 -7.31
CA GLN A 315 0.20 -16.58 -7.65
C GLN A 315 1.03 -17.58 -6.82
N PHE A 316 0.56 -17.96 -5.64
CA PHE A 316 1.21 -18.99 -4.81
C PHE A 316 1.01 -20.41 -5.33
N ARG A 317 0.07 -20.63 -6.26
CA ARG A 317 -0.19 -21.91 -6.90
C ARG A 317 0.38 -22.04 -8.31
N ALA A 318 0.80 -20.94 -8.90
CA ALA A 318 1.46 -20.87 -10.18
C ALA A 318 2.97 -21.16 -10.03
#